data_793c30a479ef950f1d3129994fd6752f
#
_entry.id   793c30a479ef950f1d3129994fd6752f
#
_cell.length_a   1.000
_cell.length_b   1.000
_cell.length_c   1.000
_cell.angle_alpha   90.00
_cell.angle_beta   90.00
_cell.angle_gamma   90.00
#
_symmetry.space_group_name_H-M   'P 1'
#
loop_
_entity.id
_entity.type
_entity.pdbx_description
1 polymer ?
#
loop_
_entity_poly.entity_id
_entity_poly.type
_entity_poly.pdbx_seq_one_letter_code
_entity_poly.pdbx_strand_id
1 'polypeptide(L)'
;MHSAETRGRSNIPNAGRGFASSKFAAAKICGTLTAIMLSALLIAAHPAQAQTEAVLYNFASGSDGGIPQFQLTSDGAGNFYGTTFQGGVGNGGVGYGTAFKLSPNGAGGWTETVIHSFAGRGGENPSSPLIFDSAGNLYGTTSYGGAGYGVVFELSPVGKRWKETVLHTFAGTDGANPASGLIFDTAGNLYGTTVNGPDGDATVFELSPSDGLWTEQIIYSITQPELVGLPNGLIMDGAGNIFGTTYYTVFELLPNGSGGWNPAVLHNFAGGPRDGAYAVGTLVLDQAGNLYGTTQLGGAHGKEFSGFGTVYELSPGKKGWKEKILHSFEGGKRDGIGPVAGIVFDASGNIYGTTYLGGESGLGTVFELVAPVGTGKYEERVFWNFNGTDGSEPFASLLLDGVGKLYGTTLVGGSTDEGGASGYGVVFEVTP
;
A
#
# COMPACT_ATOMS: atom_id res chain seq x y z
N MET A 1 16.85 50.50 56.56
CA MET A 1 16.82 51.97 56.52
C MET A 1 15.68 52.33 55.58
N HIS A 2 14.65 52.72 56.19
CA HIS A 2 13.83 53.94 56.08
C HIS A 2 13.10 54.04 54.75
N SER A 3 11.83 53.89 54.79
CA SER A 3 10.63 54.70 55.26
C SER A 3 10.15 55.59 54.12
N ALA A 4 8.95 55.70 53.79
CA ALA A 4 7.66 55.95 54.36
C ALA A 4 6.86 56.79 53.37
N GLU A 5 5.61 56.44 53.16
CA GLU A 5 4.38 57.25 53.40
C GLU A 5 4.21 58.55 52.57
N THR A 6 3.07 58.82 51.97
CA THR A 6 1.79 59.28 52.55
C THR A 6 0.74 59.51 51.43
N ARG A 7 -0.45 58.97 51.55
CA ARG A 7 -1.78 59.55 51.78
C ARG A 7 -2.17 60.85 51.05
N GLY A 8 -3.33 60.83 50.44
CA GLY A 8 -4.12 62.03 50.13
C GLY A 8 -5.55 61.71 49.63
N ARG A 9 -6.50 61.98 50.45
CA ARG A 9 -7.95 61.73 50.35
C ARG A 9 -8.70 62.79 49.49
N SER A 10 -9.85 62.28 48.96
CA SER A 10 -11.22 62.85 48.96
C SER A 10 -11.59 63.93 47.93
N ASN A 11 -12.68 63.73 47.21
CA ASN A 11 -14.02 64.24 47.56
C ASN A 11 -15.02 63.92 46.45
N ILE A 12 -16.19 63.47 46.89
CA ILE A 12 -17.44 63.40 46.13
C ILE A 12 -18.12 64.82 46.27
N PRO A 13 -18.90 65.25 45.31
CA PRO A 13 -20.32 65.41 45.62
C PRO A 13 -21.30 64.94 44.52
N ASN A 14 -22.42 64.66 45.01
CA ASN A 14 -23.71 64.17 44.58
C ASN A 14 -24.54 65.21 43.84
N ALA A 15 -25.54 64.75 43.09
CA ALA A 15 -26.83 65.31 42.68
C ALA A 15 -26.97 65.39 41.13
N GLY A 16 -27.99 64.94 40.50
CA GLY A 16 -29.35 64.64 40.80
C GLY A 16 -30.14 64.49 39.50
N ARG A 17 -31.08 63.58 39.49
CA ARG A 17 -32.38 63.53 38.78
C ARG A 17 -32.50 63.93 37.30
N GLY A 18 -33.04 63.01 36.48
CA GLY A 18 -33.74 63.29 35.24
C GLY A 18 -34.27 61.99 34.57
N PHE A 19 -35.54 61.68 34.90
CA PHE A 19 -36.34 60.68 34.19
C PHE A 19 -36.67 61.14 32.78
N ALA A 20 -36.39 60.32 31.74
CA ALA A 20 -37.19 60.38 30.53
C ALA A 20 -37.15 59.00 29.85
N SER A 21 -38.30 58.40 29.70
CA SER A 21 -38.61 57.17 29.00
C SER A 21 -38.38 57.27 27.49
N SER A 22 -37.72 56.28 26.90
CA SER A 22 -38.02 55.86 25.52
C SER A 22 -37.95 54.33 25.39
N LYS A 23 -39.12 53.74 25.39
CA LYS A 23 -39.36 52.42 24.87
C LYS A 23 -39.14 52.43 23.33
N PHE A 24 -38.69 51.37 22.76
CA PHE A 24 -38.47 51.00 21.34
C PHE A 24 -37.02 51.01 20.90
N ALA A 25 -36.35 49.84 21.12
CA ALA A 25 -35.38 49.23 20.21
C ALA A 25 -34.79 47.92 20.80
N ALA A 26 -35.63 46.94 21.13
CA ALA A 26 -35.16 45.65 21.63
C ALA A 26 -35.83 44.47 20.91
N ALA A 27 -36.08 44.59 19.59
CA ALA A 27 -36.76 43.53 18.85
C ALA A 27 -36.14 43.19 17.47
N LYS A 28 -34.88 43.53 17.19
CA LYS A 28 -34.22 43.18 15.91
C LYS A 28 -32.82 42.58 16.00
N ILE A 29 -32.30 42.32 17.18
CA ILE A 29 -30.94 41.71 17.33
C ILE A 29 -31.02 40.23 17.77
N CYS A 30 -32.20 39.72 18.15
CA CYS A 30 -32.32 38.30 18.57
C CYS A 30 -32.58 37.31 17.43
N GLY A 31 -32.87 37.81 16.21
CA GLY A 31 -33.16 36.92 15.06
C GLY A 31 -31.93 36.48 14.25
N THR A 32 -30.85 37.23 14.31
CA THR A 32 -29.64 36.94 13.53
C THR A 32 -28.60 36.09 14.28
N LEU A 33 -28.61 36.11 15.60
CA LEU A 33 -27.72 35.24 16.40
C LEU A 33 -28.23 33.81 16.53
N THR A 34 -29.54 33.57 16.42
CA THR A 34 -30.12 32.22 16.41
C THR A 34 -29.94 31.52 15.06
N ALA A 35 -29.85 32.26 13.96
CA ALA A 35 -29.61 31.67 12.65
C ALA A 35 -28.12 31.28 12.42
N ILE A 36 -27.19 31.98 13.08
CA ILE A 36 -25.74 31.67 13.00
C ILE A 36 -25.37 30.53 13.95
N MET A 37 -26.10 30.32 15.05
CA MET A 37 -25.87 29.16 15.93
C MET A 37 -26.51 27.86 15.39
N LEU A 38 -27.48 27.92 14.50
CA LEU A 38 -28.10 26.73 13.90
C LEU A 38 -27.38 26.25 12.66
N SER A 39 -26.52 27.05 12.02
CA SER A 39 -25.69 26.64 10.89
C SER A 39 -24.34 26.08 11.30
N ALA A 40 -23.92 26.20 12.54
CA ALA A 40 -22.69 25.62 13.07
C ALA A 40 -22.89 24.22 13.71
N LEU A 41 -24.11 23.71 13.79
CA LEU A 41 -24.41 22.42 14.41
C LEU A 41 -24.85 21.32 13.40
N LEU A 42 -24.57 21.55 12.12
CA LEU A 42 -24.67 20.55 11.08
C LEU A 42 -23.27 20.14 10.59
N ILE A 43 -22.31 20.05 11.51
CA ILE A 43 -21.22 19.09 11.34
C ILE A 43 -21.90 17.75 11.62
N ALA A 44 -22.27 17.10 10.53
CA ALA A 44 -22.83 15.77 10.56
C ALA A 44 -21.93 14.90 11.45
N ALA A 45 -22.43 14.54 12.63
CA ALA A 45 -21.98 13.32 13.25
C ALA A 45 -22.32 12.23 12.21
N HIS A 46 -21.36 11.85 11.40
CA HIS A 46 -21.42 10.57 10.71
C HIS A 46 -21.66 9.58 11.84
N PRO A 47 -22.75 8.77 11.81
CA PRO A 47 -22.84 7.68 12.76
C PRO A 47 -21.51 6.94 12.63
N ALA A 48 -20.83 6.71 13.75
CA ALA A 48 -19.70 5.81 13.77
C ALA A 48 -20.26 4.48 13.24
N GLN A 49 -20.05 4.22 11.96
CA GLN A 49 -20.35 2.96 11.36
C GLN A 49 -19.41 1.99 12.08
N ALA A 50 -19.93 0.97 12.71
CA ALA A 50 -19.10 -0.03 13.34
C ALA A 50 -18.22 -0.63 12.23
N GLN A 51 -16.92 -0.48 12.37
CA GLN A 51 -15.96 -1.11 11.48
C GLN A 51 -16.24 -2.61 11.48
N THR A 52 -16.38 -3.19 10.32
CA THR A 52 -16.65 -4.61 10.17
C THR A 52 -15.57 -5.24 9.30
N GLU A 53 -15.16 -6.41 9.70
CA GLU A 53 -14.31 -7.28 8.90
C GLU A 53 -15.08 -8.50 8.48
N ALA A 54 -14.78 -9.03 7.31
CA ALA A 54 -15.26 -10.30 6.82
C ALA A 54 -14.15 -11.08 6.14
N VAL A 55 -13.94 -12.31 6.54
CA VAL A 55 -13.14 -13.26 5.79
C VAL A 55 -13.93 -13.69 4.56
N LEU A 56 -13.43 -13.36 3.38
CA LEU A 56 -14.04 -13.70 2.10
C LEU A 56 -13.68 -15.12 1.67
N TYR A 57 -12.44 -15.54 1.96
CA TYR A 57 -11.95 -16.89 1.66
C TYR A 57 -10.80 -17.29 2.60
N ASN A 58 -10.77 -18.56 3.00
CA ASN A 58 -9.71 -19.19 3.77
C ASN A 58 -8.97 -20.19 2.88
N PHE A 59 -7.66 -20.04 2.72
CA PHE A 59 -6.85 -21.00 1.96
C PHE A 59 -6.50 -22.22 2.82
N ALA A 60 -6.49 -23.39 2.17
CA ALA A 60 -6.17 -24.66 2.82
C ALA A 60 -4.80 -25.25 2.46
N SER A 61 -4.02 -24.57 1.63
CA SER A 61 -2.72 -25.03 1.08
C SER A 61 -2.81 -26.36 0.28
N GLY A 62 -4.03 -26.68 -0.11
CA GLY A 62 -4.31 -27.83 -0.99
C GLY A 62 -4.30 -27.42 -2.47
N SER A 63 -5.29 -27.92 -3.21
CA SER A 63 -5.48 -27.54 -4.62
C SER A 63 -5.86 -26.07 -4.83
N ASP A 64 -6.34 -25.39 -3.81
CA ASP A 64 -6.74 -23.99 -3.78
C ASP A 64 -5.56 -23.00 -3.58
N GLY A 65 -4.41 -23.51 -3.15
CA GLY A 65 -3.24 -22.69 -2.86
C GLY A 65 -3.14 -22.28 -1.39
N GLY A 66 -2.10 -21.51 -1.06
CA GLY A 66 -1.83 -20.99 0.27
C GLY A 66 -0.76 -19.90 0.24
N ILE A 67 -0.69 -19.11 1.29
CA ILE A 67 0.20 -17.95 1.42
C ILE A 67 -0.05 -16.93 0.30
N PRO A 68 -1.20 -16.28 0.26
CA PRO A 68 -1.48 -15.17 -0.66
C PRO A 68 -0.76 -13.92 -0.15
N GLN A 69 0.37 -13.58 -0.75
CA GLN A 69 1.25 -12.51 -0.25
C GLN A 69 1.27 -11.25 -1.11
N PHE A 70 0.46 -11.20 -2.18
CA PHE A 70 0.45 -10.07 -3.09
C PHE A 70 -0.93 -9.41 -3.15
N GLN A 71 -0.91 -8.15 -3.59
CA GLN A 71 -2.12 -7.35 -3.76
C GLN A 71 -3.11 -8.02 -4.70
N LEU A 72 -4.38 -7.93 -4.35
CA LEU A 72 -5.49 -8.34 -5.22
C LEU A 72 -5.66 -7.38 -6.39
N THR A 73 -6.08 -7.91 -7.52
CA THR A 73 -6.43 -7.13 -8.71
C THR A 73 -7.91 -7.29 -9.02
N SER A 74 -8.61 -6.19 -9.26
CA SER A 74 -10.05 -6.19 -9.59
C SER A 74 -10.28 -6.11 -11.09
N ASP A 75 -11.29 -6.82 -11.59
CA ASP A 75 -11.77 -6.67 -12.98
C ASP A 75 -12.81 -5.56 -13.15
N GLY A 76 -13.12 -4.81 -12.08
CA GLY A 76 -14.16 -3.78 -12.07
C GLY A 76 -15.59 -4.31 -12.11
N ALA A 77 -15.79 -5.63 -12.25
CA ALA A 77 -17.09 -6.29 -12.24
C ALA A 77 -17.38 -6.99 -10.89
N GLY A 78 -16.56 -6.73 -9.88
CA GLY A 78 -16.68 -7.25 -8.53
C GLY A 78 -15.96 -8.58 -8.32
N ASN A 79 -15.12 -9.02 -9.24
CA ASN A 79 -14.23 -10.16 -8.99
C ASN A 79 -12.84 -9.67 -8.63
N PHE A 80 -12.16 -10.45 -7.80
CA PHE A 80 -10.76 -10.25 -7.44
C PHE A 80 -9.91 -11.39 -7.97
N TYR A 81 -8.68 -11.06 -8.32
CA TYR A 81 -7.67 -12.00 -8.80
C TYR A 81 -6.43 -11.85 -7.97
N GLY A 82 -5.76 -12.95 -7.70
CA GLY A 82 -4.52 -12.95 -6.93
C GLY A 82 -3.70 -14.20 -7.20
N THR A 83 -2.58 -14.28 -6.51
CA THR A 83 -1.68 -15.44 -6.55
C THR A 83 -1.43 -15.99 -5.16
N THR A 84 -1.15 -17.28 -5.06
CA THR A 84 -0.65 -17.92 -3.84
C THR A 84 0.76 -18.41 -4.07
N PHE A 85 1.62 -18.33 -3.06
CA PHE A 85 3.02 -18.73 -3.18
C PHE A 85 3.20 -20.24 -3.22
N GLN A 86 2.29 -21.00 -2.61
CA GLN A 86 2.35 -22.46 -2.53
C GLN A 86 0.97 -23.09 -2.77
N GLY A 87 0.94 -24.43 -2.83
CA GLY A 87 -0.28 -25.19 -3.10
C GLY A 87 -0.57 -25.27 -4.61
N GLY A 88 -1.79 -25.67 -4.95
CA GLY A 88 -2.17 -25.99 -6.32
C GLY A 88 -1.88 -27.44 -6.70
N VAL A 89 -2.20 -27.81 -7.93
CA VAL A 89 -1.99 -29.16 -8.47
C VAL A 89 -0.75 -29.17 -9.35
N GLY A 90 0.37 -29.64 -8.81
CA GLY A 90 1.65 -29.73 -9.54
C GLY A 90 1.97 -31.17 -9.98
N ASN A 91 3.08 -31.33 -10.73
CA ASN A 91 3.64 -32.63 -11.08
C ASN A 91 4.06 -33.39 -9.82
N GLY A 92 3.42 -34.54 -9.55
CA GLY A 92 3.68 -35.35 -8.37
C GLY A 92 2.89 -34.98 -7.11
N GLY A 93 1.89 -34.12 -7.21
CA GLY A 93 1.00 -33.77 -6.09
C GLY A 93 1.46 -32.60 -5.21
N VAL A 94 2.61 -32.00 -5.50
CA VAL A 94 3.09 -30.78 -4.86
C VAL A 94 2.92 -29.64 -5.83
N GLY A 95 2.09 -28.67 -5.50
CA GLY A 95 1.93 -27.43 -6.28
C GLY A 95 2.90 -26.34 -5.81
N TYR A 96 3.27 -25.48 -6.74
CA TYR A 96 4.20 -24.39 -6.53
C TYR A 96 3.50 -23.04 -6.64
N GLY A 97 2.26 -22.98 -6.14
CA GLY A 97 1.40 -21.79 -6.15
C GLY A 97 0.32 -21.82 -7.21
N THR A 98 -0.64 -20.92 -7.05
CA THR A 98 -1.79 -20.76 -7.95
C THR A 98 -1.98 -19.32 -8.37
N ALA A 99 -2.66 -19.12 -9.50
CA ALA A 99 -3.43 -17.92 -9.75
C ALA A 99 -4.90 -18.25 -9.52
N PHE A 100 -5.61 -17.41 -8.80
CA PHE A 100 -7.01 -17.62 -8.43
C PHE A 100 -7.89 -16.45 -8.83
N LYS A 101 -9.17 -16.74 -8.96
CA LYS A 101 -10.26 -15.77 -9.08
C LYS A 101 -11.20 -15.94 -7.90
N LEU A 102 -11.56 -14.86 -7.23
CA LEU A 102 -12.57 -14.80 -6.18
C LEU A 102 -13.78 -14.04 -6.69
N SER A 103 -14.96 -14.64 -6.66
CA SER A 103 -16.21 -14.08 -7.19
C SER A 103 -17.31 -14.12 -6.16
N PRO A 104 -18.18 -13.07 -6.07
CA PRO A 104 -19.41 -13.16 -5.27
C PRO A 104 -20.29 -14.32 -5.77
N ASN A 105 -20.81 -15.13 -4.84
CA ASN A 105 -21.63 -16.30 -5.20
C ASN A 105 -23.15 -16.03 -5.25
N GLY A 106 -23.57 -14.78 -5.07
CA GLY A 106 -24.97 -14.37 -5.10
C GLY A 106 -25.78 -14.73 -3.84
N ALA A 107 -25.20 -15.49 -2.91
CA ALA A 107 -25.82 -15.87 -1.63
C ALA A 107 -25.21 -15.10 -0.43
N GLY A 108 -24.48 -14.03 -0.70
CA GLY A 108 -23.78 -13.22 0.32
C GLY A 108 -22.39 -13.74 0.70
N GLY A 109 -21.90 -14.76 0.00
CA GLY A 109 -20.55 -15.30 0.18
C GLY A 109 -19.72 -15.20 -1.11
N TRP A 110 -18.56 -15.83 -1.10
CA TRP A 110 -17.59 -15.82 -2.19
C TRP A 110 -17.23 -17.23 -2.65
N THR A 111 -16.85 -17.36 -3.89
CA THR A 111 -16.36 -18.60 -4.48
C THR A 111 -14.98 -18.35 -5.06
N GLU A 112 -14.01 -19.10 -4.58
CA GLU A 112 -12.67 -19.17 -5.16
C GLU A 112 -12.67 -20.15 -6.34
N THR A 113 -11.90 -19.84 -7.35
CA THR A 113 -11.64 -20.69 -8.52
C THR A 113 -10.17 -20.57 -8.88
N VAL A 114 -9.44 -21.66 -8.81
CA VAL A 114 -8.09 -21.73 -9.35
C VAL A 114 -8.16 -21.60 -10.88
N ILE A 115 -7.56 -20.52 -11.41
CA ILE A 115 -7.52 -20.28 -12.85
C ILE A 115 -6.24 -20.86 -13.49
N HIS A 116 -5.15 -20.99 -12.69
CA HIS A 116 -3.91 -21.67 -13.08
C HIS A 116 -3.19 -22.25 -11.85
N SER A 117 -2.54 -23.43 -12.01
CA SER A 117 -1.61 -24.00 -11.02
C SER A 117 -0.23 -24.06 -11.61
N PHE A 118 0.71 -23.38 -10.97
CA PHE A 118 2.08 -23.27 -11.46
C PHE A 118 2.87 -24.55 -11.23
N ALA A 119 3.68 -24.95 -12.23
CA ALA A 119 4.56 -26.11 -12.12
C ALA A 119 5.66 -26.09 -13.20
N GLY A 120 6.89 -26.32 -12.79
CA GLY A 120 8.01 -26.61 -13.69
C GLY A 120 8.30 -25.51 -14.70
N ARG A 121 8.07 -25.81 -15.99
CA ARG A 121 8.43 -24.87 -17.07
C ARG A 121 7.56 -23.63 -17.17
N GLY A 122 6.33 -23.69 -16.67
CA GLY A 122 5.41 -22.54 -16.61
C GLY A 122 5.70 -21.57 -15.46
N GLY A 123 6.65 -21.91 -14.62
CA GLY A 123 7.00 -21.12 -13.44
C GLY A 123 6.64 -21.82 -12.14
N GLU A 124 7.25 -21.37 -11.07
CA GLU A 124 7.05 -21.87 -9.71
C GLU A 124 7.13 -20.69 -8.74
N ASN A 125 6.27 -20.70 -7.72
CA ASN A 125 6.20 -19.68 -6.69
C ASN A 125 5.95 -18.28 -7.28
N PRO A 126 4.69 -17.95 -7.64
CA PRO A 126 4.33 -16.61 -8.09
C PRO A 126 4.86 -15.55 -7.13
N SER A 127 5.48 -14.52 -7.69
CA SER A 127 6.24 -13.50 -6.96
C SER A 127 5.78 -12.07 -7.21
N SER A 128 4.58 -11.92 -7.76
CA SER A 128 4.00 -10.61 -8.06
C SER A 128 2.49 -10.59 -7.92
N PRO A 129 1.87 -9.40 -7.72
CA PRO A 129 0.48 -9.19 -8.05
C PRO A 129 0.25 -9.42 -9.53
N LEU A 130 -0.99 -9.74 -9.90
CA LEU A 130 -1.43 -9.81 -11.29
C LEU A 130 -1.82 -8.44 -11.80
N ILE A 131 -1.56 -8.15 -13.07
CA ILE A 131 -2.06 -6.94 -13.75
C ILE A 131 -2.86 -7.32 -14.99
N PHE A 132 -3.91 -6.55 -15.29
CA PHE A 132 -4.72 -6.73 -16.50
C PHE A 132 -4.19 -5.90 -17.66
N ASP A 133 -4.28 -6.46 -18.86
CA ASP A 133 -4.34 -5.65 -20.08
C ASP A 133 -5.79 -5.26 -20.42
N SER A 134 -5.95 -4.46 -21.47
CA SER A 134 -7.28 -4.03 -21.96
C SER A 134 -8.12 -5.13 -22.57
N ALA A 135 -7.53 -6.28 -22.91
CA ALA A 135 -8.21 -7.46 -23.46
C ALA A 135 -8.69 -8.43 -22.36
N GLY A 136 -8.30 -8.20 -21.11
CA GLY A 136 -8.63 -9.02 -19.96
C GLY A 136 -7.68 -10.19 -19.74
N ASN A 137 -6.47 -10.15 -20.31
CA ASN A 137 -5.40 -11.05 -19.96
C ASN A 137 -4.71 -10.58 -18.69
N LEU A 138 -4.21 -11.53 -17.90
CA LEU A 138 -3.48 -11.28 -16.66
C LEU A 138 -2.00 -11.57 -16.86
N TYR A 139 -1.16 -10.72 -16.30
CA TYR A 139 0.30 -10.85 -16.38
C TYR A 139 0.90 -10.89 -14.98
N GLY A 140 1.97 -11.66 -14.83
CA GLY A 140 2.69 -11.79 -13.57
C GLY A 140 4.05 -12.46 -13.74
N THR A 141 4.72 -12.66 -12.61
CA THR A 141 6.05 -13.29 -12.54
C THR A 141 6.06 -14.44 -11.56
N THR A 142 6.99 -15.35 -11.73
CA THR A 142 7.32 -16.40 -10.76
C THR A 142 8.78 -16.34 -10.39
N SER A 143 9.12 -16.57 -9.10
CA SER A 143 10.51 -16.53 -8.65
C SER A 143 11.37 -17.68 -9.20
N TYR A 144 10.76 -18.82 -9.46
CA TYR A 144 11.42 -20.04 -9.91
C TYR A 144 10.68 -20.68 -11.09
N GLY A 145 11.15 -21.84 -11.51
CA GLY A 145 10.63 -22.53 -12.70
C GLY A 145 11.27 -22.01 -13.99
N GLY A 146 10.72 -22.37 -15.14
CA GLY A 146 11.36 -22.11 -16.43
C GLY A 146 12.68 -22.85 -16.56
N ALA A 147 13.79 -22.11 -16.61
CA ALA A 147 15.15 -22.62 -16.53
C ALA A 147 15.70 -22.69 -15.08
N GLY A 148 14.85 -22.40 -14.09
CA GLY A 148 15.20 -22.35 -12.67
C GLY A 148 15.33 -20.93 -12.11
N TYR A 149 15.23 -19.92 -12.97
CA TYR A 149 15.45 -18.51 -12.61
C TYR A 149 14.17 -17.66 -12.68
N GLY A 150 13.01 -18.32 -12.88
CA GLY A 150 11.71 -17.66 -12.96
C GLY A 150 11.28 -17.31 -14.38
N VAL A 151 10.03 -16.89 -14.50
CA VAL A 151 9.41 -16.52 -15.77
C VAL A 151 8.55 -15.26 -15.64
N VAL A 152 8.29 -14.62 -16.78
CA VAL A 152 7.16 -13.71 -16.96
C VAL A 152 6.10 -14.46 -17.74
N PHE A 153 4.86 -14.44 -17.28
CA PHE A 153 3.75 -15.17 -17.88
C PHE A 153 2.56 -14.29 -18.19
N GLU A 154 1.75 -14.76 -19.12
CA GLU A 154 0.40 -14.26 -19.43
C GLU A 154 -0.61 -15.37 -19.18
N LEU A 155 -1.73 -15.07 -18.55
CA LEU A 155 -2.91 -15.91 -18.46
C LEU A 155 -4.02 -15.29 -19.30
N SER A 156 -4.43 -15.97 -20.37
CA SER A 156 -5.49 -15.51 -21.27
C SER A 156 -6.76 -16.31 -21.07
N PRO A 157 -7.96 -15.67 -20.95
CA PRO A 157 -9.21 -16.39 -20.85
C PRO A 157 -9.58 -17.04 -22.20
N VAL A 158 -9.81 -18.37 -22.17
CA VAL A 158 -10.23 -19.14 -23.34
C VAL A 158 -11.53 -19.90 -22.99
N GLY A 159 -12.66 -19.31 -23.29
CA GLY A 159 -13.98 -19.84 -22.90
C GLY A 159 -14.15 -19.85 -21.39
N LYS A 160 -14.21 -21.07 -20.79
CA LYS A 160 -14.30 -21.24 -19.33
C LYS A 160 -12.96 -21.57 -18.67
N ARG A 161 -11.87 -21.58 -19.44
CA ARG A 161 -10.53 -21.93 -18.96
C ARG A 161 -9.60 -20.77 -19.16
N TRP A 162 -8.45 -20.84 -18.53
CA TRP A 162 -7.34 -19.93 -18.74
C TRP A 162 -6.18 -20.67 -19.38
N LYS A 163 -5.49 -20.03 -20.30
CA LYS A 163 -4.31 -20.56 -20.98
C LYS A 163 -3.11 -19.75 -20.51
N GLU A 164 -2.12 -20.43 -20.00
CA GLU A 164 -0.81 -19.83 -19.74
C GLU A 164 0.00 -19.72 -21.04
N THR A 165 0.72 -18.59 -21.16
CA THR A 165 1.78 -18.38 -22.15
C THR A 165 2.97 -17.80 -21.42
N VAL A 166 4.12 -18.48 -21.46
CA VAL A 166 5.37 -17.94 -20.94
C VAL A 166 5.88 -16.93 -21.96
N LEU A 167 6.03 -15.68 -21.53
CA LEU A 167 6.49 -14.56 -22.34
C LEU A 167 8.00 -14.49 -22.37
N HIS A 168 8.63 -14.73 -21.21
CA HIS A 168 10.08 -14.78 -21.03
C HIS A 168 10.48 -15.80 -19.97
N THR A 169 11.59 -16.49 -20.20
CA THR A 169 12.20 -17.41 -19.27
C THR A 169 13.59 -16.92 -18.93
N PHE A 170 13.79 -16.48 -17.69
CA PHE A 170 15.07 -15.99 -17.24
C PHE A 170 16.14 -17.11 -17.24
N ALA A 171 17.36 -16.74 -17.61
CA ALA A 171 18.50 -17.64 -17.73
C ALA A 171 19.66 -17.32 -16.78
N GLY A 172 19.49 -16.32 -15.91
CA GLY A 172 20.50 -15.81 -15.00
C GLY A 172 21.41 -14.74 -15.62
N THR A 173 21.70 -14.84 -16.92
CA THR A 173 22.48 -13.84 -17.67
C THR A 173 21.67 -12.61 -18.09
N ASP A 174 20.37 -12.71 -18.05
CA ASP A 174 19.39 -11.66 -18.35
C ASP A 174 18.52 -11.30 -17.12
N GLY A 175 18.87 -11.81 -15.97
CA GLY A 175 18.18 -11.66 -14.71
C GLY A 175 17.78 -13.00 -14.11
N ALA A 176 17.44 -12.97 -12.82
CA ALA A 176 16.96 -14.14 -12.09
C ALA A 176 16.07 -13.73 -10.92
N ASN A 177 15.12 -14.60 -10.59
CA ASN A 177 14.21 -14.44 -9.47
C ASN A 177 13.44 -13.10 -9.52
N PRO A 178 12.57 -12.87 -10.51
CA PRO A 178 11.74 -11.68 -10.53
C PRO A 178 10.92 -11.60 -9.23
N ALA A 179 10.87 -10.43 -8.64
CA ALA A 179 10.37 -10.24 -7.28
C ALA A 179 9.40 -9.07 -7.10
N SER A 180 9.10 -8.32 -8.17
CA SER A 180 8.17 -7.20 -8.10
C SER A 180 6.99 -7.35 -9.04
N GLY A 181 5.94 -6.56 -8.80
CA GLY A 181 4.85 -6.40 -9.74
C GLY A 181 5.33 -5.85 -11.09
N LEU A 182 4.64 -6.26 -12.14
CA LEU A 182 4.83 -5.70 -13.47
C LEU A 182 4.04 -4.41 -13.63
N ILE A 183 4.52 -3.51 -14.50
CA ILE A 183 3.78 -2.34 -14.97
C ILE A 183 3.80 -2.28 -16.49
N PHE A 184 2.73 -1.73 -17.08
CA PHE A 184 2.66 -1.44 -18.51
C PHE A 184 3.02 0.00 -18.79
N ASP A 185 3.67 0.24 -19.94
CA ASP A 185 3.64 1.53 -20.59
C ASP A 185 2.46 1.63 -21.58
N THR A 186 2.33 2.81 -22.21
CA THR A 186 1.28 3.06 -23.19
C THR A 186 1.49 2.34 -24.54
N ALA A 187 2.68 1.82 -24.80
CA ALA A 187 3.01 1.03 -26.00
C ALA A 187 2.75 -0.47 -25.79
N GLY A 188 2.46 -0.89 -24.55
CA GLY A 188 2.24 -2.27 -24.17
C GLY A 188 3.51 -3.02 -23.78
N ASN A 189 4.62 -2.32 -23.55
CA ASN A 189 5.79 -2.93 -22.94
C ASN A 189 5.55 -3.19 -21.46
N LEU A 190 6.14 -4.27 -20.95
CA LEU A 190 6.11 -4.64 -19.54
C LEU A 190 7.45 -4.31 -18.89
N TYR A 191 7.39 -3.75 -17.69
CA TYR A 191 8.58 -3.48 -16.86
C TYR A 191 8.46 -4.21 -15.53
N GLY A 192 9.58 -4.74 -15.06
CA GLY A 192 9.67 -5.44 -13.79
C GLY A 192 11.11 -5.44 -13.26
N THR A 193 11.31 -6.13 -12.14
CA THR A 193 12.62 -6.23 -11.51
C THR A 193 13.03 -7.67 -11.27
N THR A 194 14.33 -7.94 -11.24
CA THR A 194 14.89 -9.21 -10.77
C THR A 194 15.79 -8.98 -9.56
N VAL A 195 15.83 -9.97 -8.66
CA VAL A 195 16.71 -9.94 -7.47
C VAL A 195 18.18 -10.03 -7.86
N ASN A 196 18.47 -10.81 -8.90
CA ASN A 196 19.82 -11.04 -9.39
C ASN A 196 19.89 -10.76 -10.90
N GLY A 197 20.94 -10.12 -11.33
CA GLY A 197 21.30 -9.91 -12.72
C GLY A 197 22.60 -10.63 -13.09
N PRO A 198 23.17 -10.36 -14.28
CA PRO A 198 24.37 -11.01 -14.79
C PRO A 198 25.57 -10.93 -13.85
N ASP A 199 25.71 -9.83 -13.15
CA ASP A 199 26.83 -9.54 -12.24
C ASP A 199 26.46 -9.82 -10.76
N GLY A 200 25.29 -10.42 -10.50
CA GLY A 200 24.76 -10.69 -9.16
C GLY A 200 24.00 -9.54 -8.53
N ASP A 201 23.90 -8.39 -9.20
CA ASP A 201 23.13 -7.24 -8.77
C ASP A 201 21.70 -7.31 -9.27
N ALA A 202 20.78 -6.66 -8.57
CA ALA A 202 19.39 -6.59 -9.00
C ALA A 202 19.25 -5.79 -10.31
N THR A 203 18.20 -6.08 -11.10
CA THR A 203 17.96 -5.38 -12.36
C THR A 203 16.54 -4.84 -12.47
N VAL A 204 16.38 -3.85 -13.35
CA VAL A 204 15.10 -3.47 -13.94
C VAL A 204 15.14 -3.92 -15.40
N PHE A 205 14.13 -4.67 -15.82
CA PHE A 205 13.99 -5.16 -17.19
C PHE A 205 12.79 -4.57 -17.90
N GLU A 206 12.85 -4.58 -19.22
CA GLU A 206 11.75 -4.27 -20.13
C GLU A 206 11.48 -5.52 -21.00
N LEU A 207 10.20 -5.86 -21.16
CA LEU A 207 9.74 -6.81 -22.17
C LEU A 207 8.92 -6.08 -23.23
N SER A 208 9.39 -6.09 -24.46
CA SER A 208 8.72 -5.44 -25.60
C SER A 208 8.10 -6.48 -26.54
N PRO A 209 6.78 -6.36 -26.85
CA PRO A 209 6.14 -7.24 -27.79
C PRO A 209 6.49 -6.87 -29.23
N SER A 210 6.89 -7.87 -30.07
CA SER A 210 7.14 -7.69 -31.50
C SER A 210 6.76 -8.97 -32.24
N ASP A 211 5.83 -8.86 -33.20
CA ASP A 211 5.40 -9.94 -34.08
C ASP A 211 4.97 -11.24 -33.37
N GLY A 212 4.31 -11.09 -32.20
CA GLY A 212 3.84 -12.21 -31.37
C GLY A 212 4.93 -12.87 -30.52
N LEU A 213 6.11 -12.28 -30.47
CA LEU A 213 7.22 -12.63 -29.60
C LEU A 213 7.47 -11.50 -28.61
N TRP A 214 8.12 -11.82 -27.50
CA TRP A 214 8.58 -10.84 -26.53
C TRP A 214 10.11 -10.84 -26.49
N THR A 215 10.67 -9.63 -26.44
CA THR A 215 12.12 -9.42 -26.33
C THR A 215 12.40 -8.77 -25.00
N GLU A 216 13.25 -9.40 -24.21
CA GLU A 216 13.71 -8.88 -22.93
C GLU A 216 14.95 -8.01 -23.14
N GLN A 217 15.03 -6.93 -22.34
CA GLN A 217 16.20 -6.07 -22.22
C GLN A 217 16.37 -5.62 -20.76
N ILE A 218 17.56 -5.80 -20.20
CA ILE A 218 17.94 -5.11 -18.96
C ILE A 218 18.08 -3.63 -19.28
N ILE A 219 17.22 -2.80 -18.68
CA ILE A 219 17.26 -1.35 -18.86
C ILE A 219 18.10 -0.64 -17.79
N TYR A 220 18.28 -1.31 -16.64
CA TYR A 220 19.11 -0.80 -15.56
C TYR A 220 19.60 -1.90 -14.64
N SER A 221 20.92 -1.90 -14.30
CA SER A 221 21.50 -2.77 -13.27
C SER A 221 21.74 -1.93 -12.00
N ILE A 222 21.26 -2.44 -10.87
CA ILE A 222 21.33 -1.75 -9.57
C ILE A 222 22.69 -2.04 -8.93
N THR A 223 23.75 -1.53 -9.55
CA THR A 223 25.17 -1.77 -9.15
C THR A 223 25.73 -0.71 -8.21
N GLN A 224 25.01 0.40 -8.01
CA GLN A 224 25.50 1.52 -7.20
C GLN A 224 25.41 1.19 -5.71
N PRO A 225 26.45 1.46 -4.92
CA PRO A 225 26.42 1.22 -3.48
C PRO A 225 25.24 1.91 -2.76
N GLU A 226 24.79 3.04 -3.33
CA GLU A 226 23.65 3.78 -2.81
C GLU A 226 22.31 3.11 -3.11
N LEU A 227 22.25 2.16 -4.06
CA LEU A 227 21.04 1.45 -4.47
C LEU A 227 21.01 0.00 -4.00
N VAL A 228 21.95 -0.42 -3.13
CA VAL A 228 22.03 -1.80 -2.63
C VAL A 228 20.70 -2.20 -1.96
N GLY A 229 20.21 -3.37 -2.30
CA GLY A 229 19.01 -3.96 -1.74
C GLY A 229 18.09 -4.52 -2.83
N LEU A 230 17.12 -5.31 -2.40
CA LEU A 230 16.13 -5.86 -3.32
C LEU A 230 15.25 -4.74 -3.86
N PRO A 231 15.05 -4.67 -5.18
CA PRO A 231 14.09 -3.75 -5.76
C PRO A 231 12.67 -4.22 -5.45
N ASN A 232 11.82 -3.27 -5.10
CA ASN A 232 10.40 -3.48 -4.88
C ASN A 232 9.58 -2.95 -6.06
N GLY A 233 8.27 -2.92 -5.92
CA GLY A 233 7.35 -2.55 -6.99
C GLY A 233 7.72 -1.25 -7.72
N LEU A 234 7.58 -1.28 -9.03
CA LEU A 234 7.75 -0.12 -9.89
C LEU A 234 6.44 0.61 -10.07
N ILE A 235 6.50 1.92 -10.30
CA ILE A 235 5.41 2.73 -10.84
C ILE A 235 5.93 3.59 -11.98
N MET A 236 5.02 4.04 -12.85
CA MET A 236 5.36 4.92 -13.98
C MET A 236 4.45 6.15 -13.98
N ASP A 237 5.01 7.31 -14.25
CA ASP A 237 4.24 8.53 -14.44
C ASP A 237 3.75 8.70 -15.90
N GLY A 238 2.93 9.73 -16.14
CA GLY A 238 2.41 10.01 -17.47
C GLY A 238 3.46 10.47 -18.50
N ALA A 239 4.69 10.75 -18.08
CA ALA A 239 5.82 11.07 -18.96
C ALA A 239 6.68 9.85 -19.29
N GLY A 240 6.40 8.70 -18.68
CA GLY A 240 7.14 7.46 -18.85
C GLY A 240 8.34 7.34 -17.91
N ASN A 241 8.47 8.21 -16.90
CA ASN A 241 9.49 8.04 -15.87
C ASN A 241 9.12 6.88 -14.96
N ILE A 242 10.06 5.99 -14.65
CA ILE A 242 9.87 4.85 -13.76
C ILE A 242 10.42 5.22 -12.38
N PHE A 243 9.63 4.98 -11.34
CA PHE A 243 10.04 5.12 -9.94
C PHE A 243 10.01 3.76 -9.26
N GLY A 244 10.96 3.54 -8.37
CA GLY A 244 11.02 2.32 -7.58
C GLY A 244 11.75 2.54 -6.26
N THR A 245 11.70 1.51 -5.41
CA THR A 245 12.44 1.48 -4.15
C THR A 245 13.42 0.33 -4.12
N THR A 246 14.50 0.52 -3.38
CA THR A 246 15.28 -0.58 -2.81
C THR A 246 15.16 -0.48 -1.29
N TYR A 247 15.80 -1.39 -0.55
CA TYR A 247 15.78 -1.30 0.91
C TYR A 247 16.26 0.05 1.47
N TYR A 248 17.14 0.74 0.73
CA TYR A 248 17.80 1.95 1.24
C TYR A 248 17.51 3.20 0.42
N THR A 249 16.84 3.08 -0.74
CA THR A 249 16.66 4.23 -1.62
C THR A 249 15.30 4.28 -2.28
N VAL A 250 14.93 5.49 -2.67
CA VAL A 250 13.94 5.73 -3.72
C VAL A 250 14.70 6.22 -4.95
N PHE A 251 14.47 5.62 -6.09
CA PHE A 251 15.12 5.96 -7.36
C PHE A 251 14.11 6.30 -8.46
N GLU A 252 14.63 6.99 -9.47
CA GLU A 252 13.92 7.32 -10.71
C GLU A 252 14.78 6.90 -11.91
N LEU A 253 14.16 6.34 -12.92
CA LEU A 253 14.74 6.12 -14.24
C LEU A 253 14.03 7.04 -15.24
N LEU A 254 14.80 7.94 -15.84
CA LEU A 254 14.35 8.93 -16.80
C LEU A 254 14.69 8.46 -18.22
N PRO A 255 13.74 8.36 -19.17
CA PRO A 255 14.04 8.08 -20.56
C PRO A 255 15.01 9.15 -21.11
N ASN A 256 16.12 8.73 -21.74
CA ASN A 256 17.14 9.68 -22.24
C ASN A 256 16.90 10.11 -23.69
N GLY A 257 15.79 9.68 -24.31
CA GLY A 257 15.42 10.03 -25.69
C GLY A 257 16.22 9.31 -26.79
N SER A 258 17.20 8.46 -26.41
CA SER A 258 18.00 7.64 -27.33
C SER A 258 17.80 6.13 -27.14
N GLY A 259 16.75 5.76 -26.45
CA GLY A 259 16.41 4.36 -26.14
C GLY A 259 17.06 3.81 -24.87
N GLY A 260 17.67 4.67 -24.06
CA GLY A 260 18.25 4.30 -22.77
C GLY A 260 17.66 5.11 -21.62
N TRP A 261 18.17 4.89 -20.41
CA TRP A 261 17.67 5.47 -19.18
C TRP A 261 18.77 6.19 -18.38
N ASN A 262 18.39 7.29 -17.73
CA ASN A 262 19.24 8.02 -16.79
C ASN A 262 18.72 7.75 -15.37
N PRO A 263 19.49 7.04 -14.52
CA PRO A 263 19.11 6.82 -13.13
C PRO A 263 19.33 8.06 -12.28
N ALA A 264 18.44 8.27 -11.32
CA ALA A 264 18.59 9.30 -10.28
C ALA A 264 18.15 8.73 -8.92
N VAL A 265 18.95 8.98 -7.88
CA VAL A 265 18.54 8.71 -6.49
C VAL A 265 17.76 9.92 -5.99
N LEU A 266 16.51 9.68 -5.57
CA LEU A 266 15.62 10.71 -5.07
C LEU A 266 15.79 10.88 -3.55
N HIS A 267 15.97 9.77 -2.83
CA HIS A 267 16.17 9.73 -1.38
C HIS A 267 17.00 8.52 -0.97
N ASN A 268 17.89 8.72 0.03
CA ASN A 268 18.63 7.65 0.70
C ASN A 268 18.14 7.56 2.14
N PHE A 269 17.58 6.41 2.50
CA PHE A 269 17.12 6.16 3.86
C PHE A 269 18.32 5.91 4.80
N ALA A 270 18.52 6.80 5.74
CA ALA A 270 19.60 6.72 6.74
C ALA A 270 19.20 5.95 8.00
N GLY A 271 17.91 5.65 8.15
CA GLY A 271 17.37 5.08 9.37
C GLY A 271 17.34 6.05 10.54
N GLY A 272 16.86 5.58 11.68
CA GLY A 272 16.82 6.35 12.92
C GLY A 272 15.57 7.23 13.07
N PRO A 273 15.58 8.17 14.04
CA PRO A 273 14.33 8.77 14.53
C PRO A 273 13.73 9.82 13.59
N ARG A 274 14.39 10.18 12.52
CA ARG A 274 13.94 11.23 11.57
C ARG A 274 13.86 10.76 10.14
N ASP A 275 14.06 9.47 9.91
CA ASP A 275 14.11 8.87 8.60
C ASP A 275 13.61 7.42 8.67
N GLY A 276 13.21 6.86 7.54
CA GLY A 276 12.86 5.46 7.43
C GLY A 276 14.08 4.58 7.18
N ALA A 277 13.84 3.26 7.16
CA ALA A 277 14.79 2.24 6.72
C ALA A 277 14.03 1.03 6.16
N TYR A 278 14.61 0.36 5.18
CA TYR A 278 13.97 -0.77 4.50
C TYR A 278 12.64 -0.38 3.85
N ALA A 279 12.72 0.42 2.78
CA ALA A 279 11.57 0.75 1.96
C ALA A 279 11.17 -0.48 1.14
N VAL A 280 10.05 -1.10 1.47
CA VAL A 280 9.62 -2.40 0.90
C VAL A 280 8.27 -2.35 0.19
N GLY A 281 7.47 -1.31 0.40
CA GLY A 281 6.19 -1.14 -0.26
C GLY A 281 6.30 -0.52 -1.66
N THR A 282 5.35 -0.83 -2.54
CA THR A 282 5.20 -0.13 -3.82
C THR A 282 4.83 1.32 -3.57
N LEU A 283 5.47 2.22 -4.31
CA LEU A 283 5.20 3.67 -4.23
C LEU A 283 3.81 4.01 -4.78
N VAL A 284 3.26 5.12 -4.31
CA VAL A 284 2.07 5.75 -4.88
C VAL A 284 2.43 7.17 -5.29
N LEU A 285 2.03 7.56 -6.50
CA LEU A 285 2.25 8.88 -7.07
C LEU A 285 0.94 9.68 -7.03
N ASP A 286 0.96 10.90 -6.48
CA ASP A 286 -0.17 11.80 -6.53
C ASP A 286 -0.16 12.70 -7.80
N GLN A 287 -1.22 13.46 -7.99
CA GLN A 287 -1.34 14.38 -9.14
C GLN A 287 -0.37 15.57 -9.10
N ALA A 288 0.22 15.86 -7.94
CA ALA A 288 1.21 16.92 -7.77
C ALA A 288 2.65 16.43 -8.01
N GLY A 289 2.81 15.13 -8.25
CA GLY A 289 4.11 14.48 -8.46
C GLY A 289 4.81 14.11 -7.15
N ASN A 290 4.11 14.06 -6.02
CA ASN A 290 4.66 13.54 -4.78
C ASN A 290 4.59 12.01 -4.77
N LEU A 291 5.63 11.38 -4.23
CA LEU A 291 5.72 9.95 -4.03
C LEU A 291 5.45 9.62 -2.56
N TYR A 292 4.64 8.59 -2.34
CA TYR A 292 4.31 8.09 -1.00
C TYR A 292 4.71 6.64 -0.88
N GLY A 293 5.21 6.25 0.28
CA GLY A 293 5.61 4.88 0.54
C GLY A 293 5.71 4.57 2.03
N THR A 294 6.15 3.36 2.30
CA THR A 294 6.36 2.84 3.65
C THR A 294 7.80 2.37 3.83
N THR A 295 8.28 2.40 5.06
CA THR A 295 9.52 1.74 5.45
C THR A 295 9.24 0.77 6.59
N GLN A 296 9.81 -0.44 6.50
CA GLN A 296 9.61 -1.47 7.51
C GLN A 296 10.22 -1.10 8.87
N LEU A 297 11.33 -0.38 8.84
CA LEU A 297 12.11 0.02 10.00
C LEU A 297 12.33 1.54 10.02
N GLY A 298 13.04 2.04 11.06
CA GLY A 298 13.28 3.46 11.26
C GLY A 298 12.10 4.15 11.97
N GLY A 299 12.07 5.49 11.90
CA GLY A 299 11.06 6.31 12.54
C GLY A 299 11.41 6.73 13.97
N ALA A 300 10.56 7.55 14.58
CA ALA A 300 10.81 8.24 15.85
C ALA A 300 11.09 7.30 17.05
N HIS A 301 10.65 6.06 16.96
CA HIS A 301 10.75 5.07 18.04
C HIS A 301 11.91 4.09 17.85
N GLY A 302 12.85 4.38 16.92
CA GLY A 302 14.02 3.55 16.65
C GLY A 302 15.35 4.30 16.80
N LYS A 303 16.45 3.55 16.74
CA LYS A 303 17.80 4.06 16.62
C LYS A 303 18.44 3.39 15.40
N GLU A 304 19.04 4.20 14.51
CA GLU A 304 19.65 3.71 13.27
C GLU A 304 18.65 2.87 12.45
N PHE A 305 19.00 1.65 12.09
CA PHE A 305 18.15 0.71 11.34
C PHE A 305 17.19 -0.11 12.22
N SER A 306 16.80 0.43 13.38
CA SER A 306 15.75 -0.15 14.25
C SER A 306 14.55 0.79 14.28
N GLY A 307 13.46 0.35 14.88
CA GLY A 307 12.19 1.08 14.94
C GLY A 307 11.09 0.25 14.30
N PHE A 308 9.90 0.81 14.25
CA PHE A 308 8.71 0.08 13.86
C PHE A 308 8.17 0.50 12.49
N GLY A 309 8.96 1.33 11.77
CA GLY A 309 8.63 1.76 10.42
C GLY A 309 7.93 3.11 10.32
N THR A 310 7.75 3.56 9.10
CA THR A 310 7.14 4.86 8.78
C THR A 310 6.22 4.80 7.58
N VAL A 311 5.33 5.80 7.49
CA VAL A 311 4.72 6.23 6.24
C VAL A 311 5.35 7.57 5.87
N TYR A 312 5.83 7.73 4.65
CA TYR A 312 6.53 8.93 4.19
C TYR A 312 5.95 9.51 2.89
N GLU A 313 6.23 10.78 2.67
CA GLU A 313 6.01 11.56 1.46
C GLU A 313 7.35 12.10 0.96
N LEU A 314 7.65 11.90 -0.33
CA LEU A 314 8.74 12.59 -1.02
C LEU A 314 8.16 13.60 -1.99
N SER A 315 8.50 14.86 -1.82
CA SER A 315 8.04 15.95 -2.68
C SER A 315 9.17 16.50 -3.53
N PRO A 316 8.97 16.74 -4.85
CA PRO A 316 9.97 17.37 -5.69
C PRO A 316 10.18 18.83 -5.29
N GLY A 317 11.42 19.29 -5.22
CA GLY A 317 11.77 20.64 -4.82
C GLY A 317 12.90 21.25 -5.67
N LYS A 318 13.09 22.56 -5.56
CA LYS A 318 14.14 23.28 -6.31
C LYS A 318 15.58 22.83 -6.03
N LYS A 319 15.81 22.13 -4.91
CA LYS A 319 17.12 21.64 -4.46
C LYS A 319 17.20 20.12 -4.39
N GLY A 320 16.32 19.40 -5.06
CA GLY A 320 16.15 17.96 -4.98
C GLY A 320 14.88 17.59 -4.21
N TRP A 321 14.67 16.32 -4.04
CA TRP A 321 13.51 15.78 -3.34
C TRP A 321 13.62 16.01 -1.83
N LYS A 322 12.47 16.16 -1.19
CA LYS A 322 12.38 16.38 0.25
C LYS A 322 11.45 15.33 0.88
N GLU A 323 11.99 14.60 1.84
CA GLU A 323 11.22 13.68 2.65
C GLU A 323 10.43 14.41 3.74
N LYS A 324 9.25 13.86 4.03
CA LYS A 324 8.42 14.19 5.17
C LYS A 324 7.82 12.89 5.71
N ILE A 325 8.14 12.55 6.94
CA ILE A 325 7.47 11.45 7.65
C ILE A 325 6.06 11.90 8.00
N LEU A 326 5.08 11.15 7.53
CA LEU A 326 3.66 11.36 7.80
C LEU A 326 3.26 10.70 9.12
N HIS A 327 3.76 9.48 9.37
CA HIS A 327 3.58 8.71 10.59
C HIS A 327 4.81 7.87 10.90
N SER A 328 5.14 7.73 12.20
CA SER A 328 6.16 6.81 12.72
C SER A 328 5.48 5.84 13.67
N PHE A 329 5.46 4.57 13.31
CA PHE A 329 4.84 3.55 14.13
C PHE A 329 5.55 3.40 15.48
N GLU A 330 4.76 3.21 16.54
CA GLU A 330 5.24 3.04 17.93
C GLU A 330 5.27 1.58 18.35
N GLY A 331 4.56 0.73 17.64
CA GLY A 331 4.39 -0.67 17.97
C GLY A 331 3.48 -0.91 19.18
N GLY A 332 3.35 -2.18 19.56
CA GLY A 332 2.54 -2.58 20.69
C GLY A 332 1.05 -2.77 20.34
N LYS A 333 0.17 -2.63 21.37
CA LYS A 333 -1.25 -3.00 21.22
C LYS A 333 -2.11 -1.96 20.51
N ARG A 334 -1.64 -0.73 20.41
CA ARG A 334 -2.44 0.41 19.89
C ARG A 334 -1.93 0.95 18.58
N ASP A 335 -0.91 0.32 18.04
CA ASP A 335 -0.28 0.74 16.80
C ASP A 335 0.32 -0.47 16.09
N GLY A 336 0.68 -0.31 14.82
CA GLY A 336 1.28 -1.35 14.01
C GLY A 336 2.80 -1.46 14.17
N ILE A 337 3.36 -2.51 13.57
CA ILE A 337 4.81 -2.74 13.46
C ILE A 337 5.14 -3.19 12.05
N GLY A 338 6.09 -2.51 11.42
CA GLY A 338 6.65 -2.94 10.15
C GLY A 338 5.62 -2.91 9.01
N PRO A 339 5.23 -1.74 8.51
CA PRO A 339 4.48 -1.67 7.26
C PRO A 339 5.38 -2.16 6.13
N VAL A 340 4.98 -3.24 5.48
CA VAL A 340 5.76 -3.92 4.42
C VAL A 340 5.11 -3.80 3.05
N ALA A 341 3.93 -3.18 3.00
CA ALA A 341 3.12 -3.01 1.80
C ALA A 341 3.03 -1.55 1.37
N GLY A 342 2.62 -1.32 0.13
CA GLY A 342 2.22 0.01 -0.33
C GLY A 342 0.94 0.49 0.34
N ILE A 343 0.64 1.77 0.16
CA ILE A 343 -0.54 2.44 0.69
C ILE A 343 -1.59 2.65 -0.40
N VAL A 344 -2.82 2.98 0.01
CA VAL A 344 -3.88 3.47 -0.89
C VAL A 344 -4.52 4.73 -0.31
N PHE A 345 -4.97 5.63 -1.20
CA PHE A 345 -5.69 6.85 -0.83
C PHE A 345 -7.18 6.70 -1.09
N ASP A 346 -8.00 7.21 -0.17
CA ASP A 346 -9.39 7.49 -0.48
C ASP A 346 -9.57 8.88 -1.15
N ALA A 347 -10.79 9.19 -1.56
CA ALA A 347 -11.12 10.47 -2.19
C ALA A 347 -10.99 11.69 -1.25
N SER A 348 -10.92 11.47 0.06
CA SER A 348 -10.72 12.51 1.09
C SER A 348 -9.24 12.76 1.39
N GLY A 349 -8.35 11.94 0.82
CA GLY A 349 -6.91 11.99 1.05
C GLY A 349 -6.47 11.24 2.31
N ASN A 350 -7.34 10.43 2.91
CA ASN A 350 -6.92 9.50 3.95
C ASN A 350 -6.07 8.39 3.33
N ILE A 351 -5.11 7.90 4.10
CA ILE A 351 -4.17 6.86 3.67
C ILE A 351 -4.49 5.59 4.43
N TYR A 352 -4.59 4.48 3.71
CA TYR A 352 -4.77 3.15 4.30
C TYR A 352 -3.61 2.25 3.93
N GLY A 353 -3.24 1.36 4.85
CA GLY A 353 -2.22 0.36 4.65
C GLY A 353 -2.28 -0.72 5.70
N THR A 354 -1.32 -1.63 5.65
CA THR A 354 -1.20 -2.74 6.59
C THR A 354 0.13 -2.71 7.31
N THR A 355 0.16 -3.26 8.52
CA THR A 355 1.40 -3.54 9.24
C THR A 355 1.52 -5.04 9.49
N TYR A 356 2.71 -5.58 9.26
CA TYR A 356 3.00 -7.01 9.37
C TYR A 356 2.74 -7.56 10.78
N LEU A 357 3.07 -6.78 11.80
CA LEU A 357 2.90 -7.11 13.22
C LEU A 357 2.26 -5.92 13.97
N GLY A 358 2.14 -6.05 15.29
CA GLY A 358 1.51 -5.06 16.15
C GLY A 358 0.01 -5.27 16.29
N GLY A 359 -0.69 -4.29 16.89
CA GLY A 359 -2.10 -4.41 17.23
C GLY A 359 -2.35 -5.21 18.51
N GLU A 360 -3.61 -5.38 18.87
CA GLU A 360 -4.01 -5.99 20.15
C GLU A 360 -3.47 -7.41 20.35
N SER A 361 -3.44 -8.21 19.29
CA SER A 361 -2.95 -9.60 19.30
C SER A 361 -1.51 -9.74 18.83
N GLY A 362 -0.88 -8.67 18.32
CA GLY A 362 0.46 -8.70 17.76
C GLY A 362 0.56 -9.31 16.37
N LEU A 363 -0.56 -9.56 15.70
CA LEU A 363 -0.69 -10.32 14.45
C LEU A 363 -0.89 -9.42 13.22
N GLY A 364 -0.65 -8.12 13.38
CA GLY A 364 -0.77 -7.13 12.32
C GLY A 364 -2.07 -6.33 12.37
N THR A 365 -2.08 -5.23 11.61
CA THR A 365 -3.20 -4.29 11.58
C THR A 365 -3.51 -3.84 10.16
N VAL A 366 -4.74 -3.34 9.97
CA VAL A 366 -5.04 -2.34 8.95
C VAL A 366 -5.04 -0.98 9.64
N PHE A 367 -4.30 -0.02 9.14
CA PHE A 367 -4.26 1.36 9.67
C PHE A 367 -4.91 2.36 8.71
N GLU A 368 -5.39 3.46 9.28
CA GLU A 368 -5.81 4.67 8.60
C GLU A 368 -4.98 5.84 9.08
N LEU A 369 -4.43 6.63 8.18
CA LEU A 369 -3.94 7.97 8.47
C LEU A 369 -4.98 8.96 7.98
N VAL A 370 -5.67 9.61 8.91
CA VAL A 370 -6.70 10.59 8.61
C VAL A 370 -6.05 11.86 8.10
N ALA A 371 -6.48 12.31 6.93
CA ALA A 371 -5.96 13.51 6.31
C ALA A 371 -6.21 14.76 7.17
N PRO A 372 -5.21 15.63 7.33
CA PRO A 372 -5.38 16.83 8.15
C PRO A 372 -6.33 17.82 7.51
N VAL A 373 -7.13 18.50 8.35
CA VAL A 373 -7.89 19.67 7.93
C VAL A 373 -6.93 20.88 7.94
N GLY A 374 -6.60 21.41 6.76
CA GLY A 374 -5.67 22.53 6.61
C GLY A 374 -4.20 22.11 6.72
N THR A 375 -3.41 22.81 7.56
CA THR A 375 -1.96 22.60 7.71
C THR A 375 -1.58 21.63 8.85
N GLY A 376 -2.50 20.76 9.25
CA GLY A 376 -2.30 19.80 10.33
C GLY A 376 -1.32 18.66 9.97
N LYS A 377 -1.29 17.67 10.84
CA LYS A 377 -0.60 16.39 10.59
C LYS A 377 -1.63 15.30 10.38
N TYR A 378 -1.25 14.25 9.71
CA TYR A 378 -2.02 13.02 9.70
C TYR A 378 -2.17 12.48 11.12
N GLU A 379 -3.36 11.93 11.42
CA GLU A 379 -3.65 11.24 12.67
C GLU A 379 -3.86 9.76 12.38
N GLU A 380 -3.06 8.90 13.01
CA GLU A 380 -3.15 7.46 12.85
C GLU A 380 -4.31 6.90 13.66
N ARG A 381 -4.97 5.88 13.10
CA ARG A 381 -5.93 5.00 13.74
C ARG A 381 -5.66 3.57 13.34
N VAL A 382 -5.62 2.66 14.29
CA VAL A 382 -5.76 1.24 13.97
C VAL A 382 -7.19 1.01 13.52
N PHE A 383 -7.32 0.70 12.24
CA PHE A 383 -8.61 0.48 11.59
C PHE A 383 -9.12 -0.94 11.81
N TRP A 384 -8.22 -1.93 11.80
CA TRP A 384 -8.49 -3.32 12.15
C TRP A 384 -7.31 -3.97 12.85
N ASN A 385 -7.58 -4.88 13.80
CA ASN A 385 -6.58 -5.69 14.49
C ASN A 385 -6.80 -7.16 14.17
N PHE A 386 -5.86 -7.80 13.50
CA PHE A 386 -5.94 -9.24 13.23
C PHE A 386 -5.77 -10.07 14.50
N ASN A 387 -6.53 -11.15 14.61
CA ASN A 387 -6.59 -12.02 15.80
C ASN A 387 -6.22 -13.49 15.52
N GLY A 388 -5.83 -13.81 14.28
CA GLY A 388 -5.44 -15.12 13.83
C GLY A 388 -6.56 -15.91 13.17
N THR A 389 -7.81 -15.82 13.65
CA THR A 389 -8.95 -16.49 12.98
C THR A 389 -9.43 -15.73 11.74
N ASP A 390 -9.26 -14.44 11.70
CA ASP A 390 -9.52 -13.52 10.59
C ASP A 390 -8.28 -13.24 9.73
N GLY A 391 -7.19 -13.95 9.99
CA GLY A 391 -5.90 -13.78 9.35
C GLY A 391 -4.82 -13.29 10.29
N SER A 392 -3.58 -13.25 9.80
CA SER A 392 -2.39 -12.81 10.50
C SER A 392 -1.32 -12.44 9.49
N GLU A 393 -0.45 -11.49 9.86
CA GLU A 393 0.67 -11.08 9.03
C GLU A 393 0.22 -10.57 7.64
N PRO A 394 -0.61 -9.50 7.57
CA PRO A 394 -0.96 -8.89 6.30
C PRO A 394 0.30 -8.33 5.64
N PHE A 395 0.61 -8.80 4.44
CA PHE A 395 1.83 -8.49 3.71
C PHE A 395 1.59 -7.71 2.42
N ALA A 396 0.36 -7.77 1.91
CA ALA A 396 -0.01 -7.16 0.65
C ALA A 396 -0.56 -5.74 0.81
N SER A 397 -0.38 -4.93 -0.22
CA SER A 397 -1.08 -3.65 -0.34
C SER A 397 -2.59 -3.87 -0.42
N LEU A 398 -3.34 -2.95 0.15
CA LEU A 398 -4.80 -2.99 0.10
C LEU A 398 -5.32 -2.60 -1.29
N LEU A 399 -6.48 -3.13 -1.64
CA LEU A 399 -7.30 -2.67 -2.75
C LEU A 399 -8.48 -1.89 -2.16
N LEU A 400 -8.69 -0.66 -2.60
CA LEU A 400 -9.82 0.17 -2.22
C LEU A 400 -10.84 0.16 -3.36
N ASP A 401 -12.10 -0.16 -3.08
CA ASP A 401 -13.16 -0.08 -4.07
C ASP A 401 -13.83 1.31 -4.15
N GLY A 402 -14.73 1.47 -5.13
CA GLY A 402 -15.41 2.76 -5.35
C GLY A 402 -16.42 3.15 -4.28
N VAL A 403 -16.68 2.31 -3.28
CA VAL A 403 -17.60 2.58 -2.15
C VAL A 403 -16.87 2.65 -0.80
N GLY A 404 -15.53 2.56 -0.84
CA GLY A 404 -14.68 2.76 0.33
C GLY A 404 -14.32 1.49 1.09
N LYS A 405 -14.66 0.30 0.60
CA LYS A 405 -14.25 -0.95 1.22
C LYS A 405 -12.81 -1.29 0.86
N LEU A 406 -12.10 -1.83 1.82
CA LEU A 406 -10.72 -2.25 1.72
C LEU A 406 -10.64 -3.78 1.63
N TYR A 407 -9.88 -4.29 0.67
CA TYR A 407 -9.64 -5.71 0.48
C TYR A 407 -8.15 -6.00 0.56
N GLY A 408 -7.79 -7.13 1.15
CA GLY A 408 -6.41 -7.53 1.28
C GLY A 408 -6.25 -9.02 1.49
N THR A 409 -4.99 -9.43 1.68
CA THR A 409 -4.62 -10.81 1.98
C THR A 409 -3.72 -10.86 3.20
N THR A 410 -3.72 -11.99 3.90
CA THR A 410 -2.79 -12.29 4.99
C THR A 410 -1.94 -13.51 4.64
N LEU A 411 -0.68 -13.53 5.08
CA LEU A 411 0.23 -14.67 4.80
C LEU A 411 -0.27 -15.95 5.44
N VAL A 412 -0.71 -15.85 6.68
CA VAL A 412 -1.11 -16.98 7.51
C VAL A 412 -2.37 -16.63 8.30
N GLY A 413 -2.83 -17.53 9.15
CA GLY A 413 -4.08 -17.38 9.88
C GLY A 413 -5.27 -17.83 9.04
N GLY A 414 -6.47 -17.57 9.54
CA GLY A 414 -7.73 -18.08 9.04
C GLY A 414 -8.21 -19.32 9.78
N SER A 415 -9.47 -19.69 9.59
CA SER A 415 -10.04 -20.90 10.19
C SER A 415 -9.51 -22.13 9.47
N THR A 416 -8.84 -23.02 10.20
CA THR A 416 -8.62 -24.40 9.77
C THR A 416 -9.61 -25.30 10.46
N ASP A 417 -10.06 -26.38 9.81
CA ASP A 417 -10.93 -27.39 10.41
C ASP A 417 -10.29 -28.07 11.65
N GLU A 418 -9.00 -27.82 11.90
CA GLU A 418 -8.22 -28.37 13.02
C GLU A 418 -8.01 -27.38 14.19
N GLY A 419 -8.64 -26.19 14.17
CA GLY A 419 -8.75 -25.30 15.35
C GLY A 419 -7.46 -24.61 15.81
N GLY A 420 -6.52 -24.31 14.92
CA GLY A 420 -5.26 -23.64 15.25
C GLY A 420 -5.00 -22.36 14.43
N ALA A 421 -4.18 -21.47 14.99
CA ALA A 421 -3.71 -20.22 14.35
C ALA A 421 -2.78 -20.41 13.15
N SER A 422 -2.72 -21.60 12.56
CA SER A 422 -1.80 -21.99 11.50
C SER A 422 -2.50 -22.17 10.14
N GLY A 423 -3.52 -21.37 9.84
CA GLY A 423 -4.12 -21.31 8.51
C GLY A 423 -3.12 -20.80 7.47
N TYR A 424 -3.47 -21.02 6.20
CA TYR A 424 -2.60 -20.69 5.06
C TYR A 424 -2.93 -19.33 4.43
N GLY A 425 -3.48 -18.43 5.24
CA GLY A 425 -3.85 -17.08 4.85
C GLY A 425 -5.29 -16.96 4.39
N VAL A 426 -5.74 -15.74 4.33
CA VAL A 426 -7.11 -15.39 3.95
C VAL A 426 -7.13 -14.28 2.90
N VAL A 427 -8.28 -14.15 2.22
CA VAL A 427 -8.72 -12.90 1.61
C VAL A 427 -9.74 -12.27 2.55
N PHE A 428 -9.55 -11.01 2.90
CA PHE A 428 -10.42 -10.26 3.82
C PHE A 428 -11.00 -8.99 3.17
N GLU A 429 -12.12 -8.54 3.72
CA GLU A 429 -12.75 -7.24 3.48
C GLU A 429 -12.81 -6.49 4.81
N VAL A 430 -12.43 -5.21 4.83
CA VAL A 430 -12.70 -4.31 5.96
C VAL A 430 -13.51 -3.12 5.46
N THR A 431 -14.63 -2.86 6.13
CA THR A 431 -15.53 -1.75 5.80
C THR A 431 -15.36 -0.63 6.83
N PRO A 432 -15.11 0.62 6.39
CA PRO A 432 -15.02 1.80 7.25
C PRO A 432 -16.29 2.09 8.03
#